data_241622c0b2b9a27aa07bfc6f1cda0378
#
_entry.id   241622c0b2b9a27aa07bfc6f1cda0378
#
_cell.length_a   1.000
_cell.length_b   1.000
_cell.length_c   1.000
_cell.angle_alpha   90.00
_cell.angle_beta   90.00
_cell.angle_gamma   90.00
#
_symmetry.space_group_name_H-M   'P 1'
#
loop_
_entity.id
_entity.type
_entity.pdbx_description
1 polymer ?
#
loop_
_entity_poly.entity_id
_entity_poly.type
_entity_poly.pdbx_seq_one_letter_code
_entity_poly.pdbx_strand_id
1 'polypeptide(L)'
;MTLRVSGRRRFIQRMAMLGAALFGGAANAQTSPTTSGAGAMINDMTFDDVRKLLDLTPNATCGYVRVTFISRHKIAAGGMAAPFADGRAAGSALYFMLTPEEPVKLHRIRNDQLYHYYLGDPIEVLMMLTDGTTQHHIVGPDIRAGQKVQLFIPGNTFHTARVIGTRQWFLGGSTEWPGVEPADVELGKMDELAAKYPGVAEQIRTYPLPAKG
;
A
#
# COMPACT_ATOMS: atom_id res chain seq x y z
N MET A 1 18.21 42.77 -23.53
CA MET A 1 17.48 43.12 -22.28
C MET A 1 17.40 41.83 -21.46
N THR A 2 18.37 41.64 -20.56
CA THR A 2 18.68 40.38 -19.90
C THR A 2 18.10 40.43 -18.49
N LEU A 3 17.11 39.61 -18.21
CA LEU A 3 16.57 39.47 -16.82
C LEU A 3 17.30 38.34 -16.12
N ARG A 4 18.10 38.70 -15.12
CA ARG A 4 18.71 37.80 -14.14
C ARG A 4 17.63 37.20 -13.22
N VAL A 5 17.57 35.87 -13.17
CA VAL A 5 16.90 35.15 -12.09
C VAL A 5 17.94 34.83 -11.03
N SER A 6 17.88 35.52 -9.91
CA SER A 6 18.68 35.32 -8.71
C SER A 6 17.77 34.92 -7.55
N GLY A 7 18.13 33.86 -6.84
CA GLY A 7 17.80 33.72 -5.44
C GLY A 7 16.73 32.72 -5.01
N ARG A 8 17.00 31.40 -5.05
CA ARG A 8 16.35 30.41 -4.14
C ARG A 8 17.30 29.25 -3.81
N ARG A 9 18.39 29.57 -3.14
CA ARG A 9 19.23 28.56 -2.45
C ARG A 9 19.78 29.18 -1.18
N ARG A 10 19.00 29.26 -0.11
CA ARG A 10 19.48 29.52 1.27
C ARG A 10 18.31 29.37 2.27
N PHE A 11 17.86 28.14 2.54
CA PHE A 11 16.94 27.92 3.66
C PHE A 11 17.09 26.58 4.39
N ILE A 12 18.16 25.85 4.17
CA ILE A 12 18.44 24.63 4.95
C ILE A 12 19.89 24.71 5.44
N GLN A 13 20.13 25.55 6.46
CA GLN A 13 21.36 25.47 7.27
C GLN A 13 21.27 26.48 8.42
N ARG A 14 20.58 26.15 9.50
CA ARG A 14 20.77 26.72 10.84
C ARG A 14 19.84 26.00 11.83
N MET A 15 20.26 24.83 12.27
CA MET A 15 19.90 24.28 13.58
C MET A 15 20.97 23.27 14.00
N ALA A 16 22.09 23.75 14.42
CA ALA A 16 23.03 23.00 15.23
C ALA A 16 23.86 24.06 16.01
N MET A 17 23.69 24.02 17.30
CA MET A 17 24.57 24.49 18.39
C MET A 17 23.81 25.26 19.44
N LEU A 18 23.66 24.64 20.58
CA LEU A 18 23.85 25.09 21.98
C LEU A 18 23.22 24.00 22.86
N GLY A 19 23.99 23.36 23.70
CA GLY A 19 24.35 23.57 25.03
C GLY A 19 24.91 22.30 25.65
N ALA A 20 26.21 22.24 25.88
CA ALA A 20 26.82 21.33 26.81
C ALA A 20 26.60 21.85 28.23
N ALA A 21 25.87 21.13 29.06
CA ALA A 21 25.85 21.31 30.51
C ALA A 21 26.33 20.02 31.17
N LEU A 22 27.51 20.10 31.81
CA LEU A 22 28.09 19.09 32.67
C LEU A 22 27.25 18.98 33.95
N PHE A 23 26.66 17.81 34.20
CA PHE A 23 26.30 17.38 35.55
C PHE A 23 26.81 15.97 35.75
N GLY A 24 27.81 15.85 36.63
CA GLY A 24 28.22 14.59 37.19
C GLY A 24 27.15 14.08 38.16
N GLY A 25 26.80 12.82 38.03
CA GLY A 25 25.85 12.15 38.92
C GLY A 25 25.96 10.66 38.74
N ALA A 26 26.18 9.98 39.88
CA ALA A 26 26.42 8.59 40.16
C ALA A 26 25.84 7.55 39.16
N ALA A 27 26.69 6.60 38.80
CA ALA A 27 26.32 5.40 38.02
C ALA A 27 25.39 4.51 38.86
N ASN A 28 24.09 4.57 38.58
CA ASN A 28 23.17 3.52 38.86
C ASN A 28 23.17 2.59 37.63
N ALA A 29 23.65 1.38 37.81
CA ALA A 29 23.54 0.31 36.83
C ALA A 29 22.05 -0.03 36.62
N GLN A 30 21.42 0.66 35.70
CA GLN A 30 20.13 0.25 35.15
C GLN A 30 20.38 -0.92 34.19
N THR A 31 19.98 -2.11 34.65
CA THR A 31 19.84 -3.27 33.78
C THR A 31 18.95 -2.87 32.61
N SER A 32 19.53 -2.77 31.41
CA SER A 32 18.81 -2.58 30.18
C SER A 32 17.80 -3.72 30.03
N PRO A 33 16.50 -3.44 29.76
CA PRO A 33 15.58 -4.51 29.45
C PRO A 33 16.07 -5.18 28.15
N THR A 34 16.25 -6.48 28.22
CA THR A 34 16.63 -7.35 27.10
C THR A 34 15.61 -7.14 25.97
N THR A 35 16.07 -6.61 24.85
CA THR A 35 15.31 -6.28 23.63
C THR A 35 14.81 -7.53 22.88
N SER A 36 14.71 -8.67 23.52
CA SER A 36 14.32 -9.95 22.90
C SER A 36 12.80 -10.16 22.76
N GLY A 37 11.99 -9.37 23.45
CA GLY A 37 10.54 -9.61 23.49
C GLY A 37 9.72 -9.01 22.33
N ALA A 38 10.10 -7.84 21.82
CA ALA A 38 9.25 -7.14 20.83
C ALA A 38 9.33 -7.76 19.42
N GLY A 39 10.50 -8.26 19.03
CA GLY A 39 10.68 -8.95 17.73
C GLY A 39 10.00 -10.31 17.66
N ALA A 40 9.97 -11.05 18.79
CA ALA A 40 9.27 -12.32 18.88
C ALA A 40 7.74 -12.13 18.80
N MET A 41 7.20 -11.14 19.50
CA MET A 41 5.73 -10.91 19.53
C MET A 41 5.09 -10.61 18.17
N ILE A 42 5.80 -9.91 17.27
CA ILE A 42 5.29 -9.63 15.91
C ILE A 42 5.37 -10.87 15.02
N ASN A 43 6.38 -11.73 15.25
CA ASN A 43 6.56 -12.96 14.47
C ASN A 43 5.58 -14.07 14.84
N ASP A 44 4.98 -14.01 16.02
CA ASP A 44 4.07 -15.06 16.54
C ASP A 44 2.59 -14.74 16.28
N MET A 45 2.27 -13.55 15.71
CA MET A 45 0.88 -13.17 15.43
C MET A 45 0.31 -14.02 14.29
N THR A 46 -0.86 -14.58 14.57
CA THR A 46 -1.66 -15.30 13.55
C THR A 46 -2.51 -14.34 12.70
N PHE A 47 -3.05 -14.84 11.60
CA PHE A 47 -4.06 -14.14 10.81
C PHE A 47 -5.23 -13.64 11.68
N ASP A 48 -5.77 -14.51 12.54
CA ASP A 48 -6.92 -14.17 13.39
C ASP A 48 -6.60 -13.09 14.43
N ASP A 49 -5.39 -13.09 14.98
CA ASP A 49 -4.95 -12.05 15.91
C ASP A 49 -4.93 -10.68 15.24
N VAL A 50 -4.27 -10.58 14.07
CA VAL A 50 -4.17 -9.33 13.31
C VAL A 50 -5.53 -8.84 12.86
N ARG A 51 -6.37 -9.75 12.34
CA ARG A 51 -7.71 -9.44 11.88
C ARG A 51 -8.57 -8.85 13.00
N LYS A 52 -8.54 -9.46 14.19
CA LYS A 52 -9.29 -9.00 15.37
C LYS A 52 -8.75 -7.69 15.94
N LEU A 53 -7.44 -7.58 16.11
CA LEU A 53 -6.80 -6.39 16.68
C LEU A 53 -7.01 -5.14 15.81
N LEU A 54 -7.05 -5.30 14.49
CA LEU A 54 -7.25 -4.21 13.55
C LEU A 54 -8.71 -4.05 13.10
N ASP A 55 -9.63 -4.88 13.59
CA ASP A 55 -11.06 -4.85 13.26
C ASP A 55 -11.29 -4.89 11.74
N LEU A 56 -10.65 -5.87 11.06
CA LEU A 56 -10.73 -6.04 9.62
C LEU A 56 -11.98 -6.85 9.25
N THR A 57 -12.72 -6.38 8.25
CA THR A 57 -13.95 -7.01 7.76
C THR A 57 -13.81 -7.45 6.31
N PRO A 58 -14.53 -8.52 5.86
CA PRO A 58 -14.47 -8.98 4.48
C PRO A 58 -14.78 -7.87 3.48
N ASN A 59 -14.05 -7.87 2.35
CA ASN A 59 -14.19 -6.90 1.29
C ASN A 59 -14.39 -7.56 -0.08
N ALA A 60 -15.10 -6.88 -0.98
CA ALA A 60 -15.43 -7.44 -2.28
C ALA A 60 -14.22 -7.61 -3.22
N THR A 61 -13.15 -6.82 -3.04
CA THR A 61 -12.00 -6.78 -3.94
C THR A 61 -10.68 -7.24 -3.34
N CYS A 62 -10.49 -7.09 -2.01
CA CYS A 62 -9.17 -7.33 -1.41
C CYS A 62 -9.27 -7.91 0.01
N GLY A 63 -9.61 -9.20 0.09
CA GLY A 63 -9.62 -9.97 1.34
C GLY A 63 -10.40 -9.30 2.47
N TYR A 64 -9.69 -8.79 3.48
CA TYR A 64 -10.26 -8.12 4.65
C TYR A 64 -9.72 -6.71 4.76
N VAL A 65 -10.58 -5.72 5.00
CA VAL A 65 -10.19 -4.30 5.04
C VAL A 65 -10.73 -3.56 6.25
N ARG A 66 -10.08 -2.44 6.55
CA ARG A 66 -10.60 -1.37 7.40
C ARG A 66 -10.19 -0.03 6.83
N VAL A 67 -11.15 0.85 6.54
CA VAL A 67 -10.86 2.24 6.22
C VAL A 67 -10.32 2.93 7.46
N THR A 68 -9.11 3.46 7.39
CA THR A 68 -8.42 4.09 8.52
C THR A 68 -8.44 5.60 8.44
N PHE A 69 -8.59 6.15 7.24
CA PHE A 69 -8.55 7.59 7.01
C PHE A 69 -9.37 7.99 5.78
N ILE A 70 -10.14 9.06 5.93
CA ILE A 70 -10.72 9.82 4.83
C ILE A 70 -10.40 11.29 5.13
N SER A 71 -9.76 11.98 4.17
CA SER A 71 -9.38 13.37 4.35
C SER A 71 -10.59 14.26 4.62
N ARG A 72 -10.46 15.12 5.63
CA ARG A 72 -11.45 16.19 5.89
C ARG A 72 -11.34 17.32 4.88
N HIS A 73 -10.17 17.47 4.25
CA HIS A 73 -9.99 18.41 3.15
C HIS A 73 -10.63 17.83 1.89
N LYS A 74 -11.44 18.64 1.23
CA LYS A 74 -12.13 18.26 0.01
C LYS A 74 -11.64 19.10 -1.16
N ILE A 75 -11.50 18.46 -2.30
CA ILE A 75 -11.37 19.13 -3.59
C ILE A 75 -12.80 19.46 -4.02
N ALA A 76 -13.09 20.74 -4.25
CA ALA A 76 -14.41 21.18 -4.64
C ALA A 76 -14.80 20.64 -6.03
N ALA A 77 -16.11 20.63 -6.33
CA ALA A 77 -16.58 20.37 -7.67
C ALA A 77 -15.94 21.33 -8.69
N GLY A 78 -15.50 20.81 -9.81
CA GLY A 78 -14.72 21.56 -10.83
C GLY A 78 -13.23 21.75 -10.48
N GLY A 79 -12.76 21.34 -9.29
CA GLY A 79 -11.35 21.42 -8.91
C GLY A 79 -10.46 20.35 -9.54
N MET A 80 -11.05 19.33 -10.15
CA MET A 80 -10.38 18.28 -10.95
C MET A 80 -11.16 18.04 -12.23
N ALA A 81 -10.48 17.49 -13.24
CA ALA A 81 -11.14 17.01 -14.46
C ALA A 81 -11.94 15.71 -14.19
N ALA A 82 -12.77 15.29 -15.13
CA ALA A 82 -13.41 13.99 -15.10
C ALA A 82 -12.35 12.86 -14.94
N PRO A 83 -12.64 11.80 -14.18
CA PRO A 83 -13.92 11.43 -13.59
C PRO A 83 -14.22 12.05 -12.21
N PHE A 84 -13.40 12.97 -11.70
CA PHE A 84 -13.49 13.53 -10.35
C PHE A 84 -14.06 14.96 -10.31
N ALA A 85 -14.76 15.37 -11.38
CA ALA A 85 -15.27 16.73 -11.52
C ALA A 85 -16.34 17.12 -10.49
N ASP A 86 -16.98 16.14 -9.86
CA ASP A 86 -18.02 16.32 -8.83
C ASP A 86 -17.46 16.61 -7.42
N GLY A 87 -16.13 16.62 -7.31
CA GLY A 87 -15.40 16.82 -6.05
C GLY A 87 -15.14 15.53 -5.29
N ARG A 88 -14.10 15.55 -4.46
CA ARG A 88 -13.67 14.36 -3.69
C ARG A 88 -12.98 14.76 -2.40
N ALA A 89 -12.91 13.86 -1.44
CA ALA A 89 -11.91 13.94 -0.38
C ALA A 89 -10.51 13.99 -0.99
N ALA A 90 -9.58 14.77 -0.43
CA ALA A 90 -8.23 14.92 -0.99
C ALA A 90 -7.43 13.60 -0.99
N GLY A 91 -7.78 12.65 -0.13
CA GLY A 91 -7.20 11.31 -0.11
C GLY A 91 -7.94 10.39 0.86
N SER A 92 -7.70 9.09 0.73
CA SER A 92 -8.15 8.05 1.65
C SER A 92 -7.03 7.06 1.96
N ALA A 93 -7.23 6.26 3.01
CA ALA A 93 -6.34 5.15 3.35
C ALA A 93 -7.11 4.02 4.01
N LEU A 94 -6.65 2.80 3.79
CA LEU A 94 -7.18 1.61 4.44
C LEU A 94 -6.05 0.61 4.77
N TYR A 95 -6.31 -0.23 5.77
CA TYR A 95 -5.61 -1.49 5.89
C TYR A 95 -6.28 -2.53 5.01
N PHE A 96 -5.48 -3.42 4.39
CA PHE A 96 -6.00 -4.63 3.76
C PHE A 96 -5.13 -5.84 4.12
N MET A 97 -5.79 -6.96 4.28
CA MET A 97 -5.18 -8.23 4.66
C MET A 97 -5.64 -9.33 3.71
N LEU A 98 -4.69 -10.10 3.23
CA LEU A 98 -4.91 -11.17 2.27
C LEU A 98 -4.52 -12.51 2.86
N THR A 99 -5.16 -13.56 2.37
CA THR A 99 -4.75 -14.96 2.54
C THR A 99 -4.71 -15.64 1.15
N PRO A 100 -4.17 -16.86 1.04
CA PRO A 100 -4.26 -17.62 -0.21
C PRO A 100 -5.70 -17.85 -0.70
N GLU A 101 -6.68 -17.90 0.24
CA GLU A 101 -8.10 -18.09 -0.06
C GLU A 101 -8.81 -16.78 -0.41
N GLU A 102 -8.27 -15.66 0.06
CA GLU A 102 -8.84 -14.33 -0.15
C GLU A 102 -7.79 -13.38 -0.77
N PRO A 103 -7.41 -13.59 -2.03
CA PRO A 103 -6.47 -12.74 -2.76
C PRO A 103 -7.09 -11.39 -3.15
N VAL A 104 -6.30 -10.50 -3.74
CA VAL A 104 -6.85 -9.34 -4.45
C VAL A 104 -7.52 -9.81 -5.72
N LYS A 105 -8.84 -9.65 -5.81
CA LYS A 105 -9.62 -9.95 -7.01
C LYS A 105 -9.27 -8.99 -8.13
N LEU A 106 -9.44 -9.45 -9.34
CA LEU A 106 -9.16 -8.65 -10.53
C LEU A 106 -10.06 -7.42 -10.58
N HIS A 107 -9.48 -6.25 -10.35
CA HIS A 107 -10.21 -4.98 -10.34
C HIS A 107 -9.30 -3.80 -10.74
N ARG A 108 -9.90 -2.65 -10.99
CA ARG A 108 -9.23 -1.36 -11.05
C ARG A 108 -9.97 -0.32 -10.23
N ILE A 109 -9.26 0.73 -9.83
CA ILE A 109 -9.88 1.96 -9.36
C ILE A 109 -9.46 3.12 -10.27
N ARG A 110 -10.27 4.18 -10.31
CA ARG A 110 -9.97 5.36 -11.13
C ARG A 110 -8.84 6.20 -10.56
N ASN A 111 -8.62 6.09 -9.26
CA ASN A 111 -7.67 6.86 -8.45
C ASN A 111 -6.24 6.30 -8.59
N ASP A 112 -5.25 7.18 -8.44
CA ASP A 112 -3.89 6.74 -8.14
C ASP A 112 -3.83 6.14 -6.75
N GLN A 113 -3.07 5.05 -6.57
CA GLN A 113 -2.94 4.39 -5.29
C GLN A 113 -1.51 3.92 -5.02
N LEU A 114 -1.17 3.83 -3.74
CA LEU A 114 0.05 3.18 -3.26
C LEU A 114 -0.31 2.00 -2.36
N TYR A 115 0.23 0.82 -2.69
CA TYR A 115 0.27 -0.30 -1.75
C TYR A 115 1.49 -0.16 -0.84
N HIS A 116 1.31 -0.52 0.43
CA HIS A 116 2.33 -0.50 1.47
C HIS A 116 2.44 -1.88 2.10
N TYR A 117 3.65 -2.39 2.28
CA TYR A 117 3.88 -3.58 3.10
C TYR A 117 3.97 -3.19 4.58
N TYR A 118 3.30 -3.93 5.45
CA TYR A 118 3.41 -3.78 6.91
C TYR A 118 3.89 -5.05 7.58
N LEU A 119 3.19 -6.18 7.42
CA LEU A 119 3.50 -7.44 8.13
C LEU A 119 3.14 -8.66 7.27
N GLY A 120 3.62 -9.83 7.70
CA GLY A 120 3.27 -11.12 7.09
C GLY A 120 4.17 -11.50 5.92
N ASP A 121 3.63 -12.28 5.01
CA ASP A 121 4.29 -12.72 3.79
C ASP A 121 4.28 -11.61 2.72
N PRO A 122 5.17 -11.65 1.73
CA PRO A 122 5.05 -10.79 0.56
C PRO A 122 3.86 -11.18 -0.32
N ILE A 123 3.44 -10.23 -1.14
CA ILE A 123 2.45 -10.49 -2.21
C ILE A 123 3.07 -10.27 -3.58
N GLU A 124 2.65 -11.09 -4.53
CA GLU A 124 2.94 -10.90 -5.94
C GLU A 124 1.78 -10.14 -6.59
N VAL A 125 2.09 -9.00 -7.23
CA VAL A 125 1.11 -8.10 -7.84
C VAL A 125 1.31 -8.11 -9.35
N LEU A 126 0.26 -8.47 -10.09
CA LEU A 126 0.17 -8.32 -11.55
C LEU A 126 -0.60 -7.04 -11.86
N MET A 127 -0.02 -6.17 -12.65
CA MET A 127 -0.61 -4.93 -13.14
C MET A 127 -0.76 -4.98 -14.66
N MET A 128 -1.92 -4.55 -15.15
CA MET A 128 -2.24 -4.40 -16.57
C MET A 128 -2.51 -2.92 -16.85
N LEU A 129 -1.52 -2.24 -17.42
CA LEU A 129 -1.54 -0.80 -17.61
C LEU A 129 -2.43 -0.40 -18.79
N THR A 130 -2.85 0.87 -18.79
CA THR A 130 -3.72 1.41 -19.83
C THR A 130 -3.09 1.48 -21.20
N ASP A 131 -1.75 1.54 -21.28
CA ASP A 131 -0.96 1.50 -22.53
C ASP A 131 -0.83 0.09 -23.14
N GLY A 132 -1.41 -0.93 -22.52
CA GLY A 132 -1.37 -2.33 -22.97
C GLY A 132 -0.18 -3.12 -22.44
N THR A 133 0.71 -2.53 -21.67
CA THR A 133 1.83 -3.23 -21.04
C THR A 133 1.41 -3.90 -19.72
N THR A 134 2.22 -4.84 -19.27
CA THR A 134 2.02 -5.55 -18.00
C THR A 134 3.26 -5.45 -17.14
N GLN A 135 3.07 -5.43 -15.83
CA GLN A 135 4.17 -5.40 -14.86
C GLN A 135 3.90 -6.39 -13.74
N HIS A 136 4.97 -7.05 -13.27
CA HIS A 136 4.98 -7.89 -12.09
C HIS A 136 5.84 -7.26 -11.01
N HIS A 137 5.31 -7.19 -9.79
CA HIS A 137 6.03 -6.68 -8.65
C HIS A 137 5.78 -7.56 -7.43
N ILE A 138 6.79 -7.68 -6.58
CA ILE A 138 6.64 -8.27 -5.25
C ILE A 138 6.62 -7.13 -4.24
N VAL A 139 5.55 -7.05 -3.45
CA VAL A 139 5.42 -6.12 -2.32
C VAL A 139 5.71 -6.90 -1.05
N GLY A 140 6.79 -6.52 -0.37
CA GLY A 140 7.28 -7.28 0.78
C GLY A 140 8.54 -6.66 1.40
N PRO A 141 9.10 -7.31 2.44
CA PRO A 141 10.17 -6.74 3.28
C PRO A 141 11.58 -6.89 2.69
N ASP A 142 11.81 -7.81 1.76
CA ASP A 142 13.16 -8.10 1.26
C ASP A 142 13.57 -7.13 0.15
N ILE A 143 13.97 -5.92 0.55
CA ILE A 143 14.45 -4.87 -0.35
C ILE A 143 15.72 -5.32 -1.10
N ARG A 144 16.54 -6.19 -0.49
CA ARG A 144 17.77 -6.69 -1.14
C ARG A 144 17.47 -7.61 -2.31
N ALA A 145 16.38 -8.39 -2.21
CA ALA A 145 15.87 -9.19 -3.33
C ALA A 145 15.04 -8.40 -4.34
N GLY A 146 14.97 -7.06 -4.21
CA GLY A 146 14.22 -6.19 -5.12
C GLY A 146 12.72 -6.07 -4.80
N GLN A 147 12.26 -6.60 -3.65
CA GLN A 147 10.89 -6.41 -3.21
C GLN A 147 10.63 -4.93 -2.87
N LYS A 148 9.41 -4.50 -3.07
CA LYS A 148 9.00 -3.11 -2.81
C LYS A 148 8.21 -3.02 -1.50
N VAL A 149 8.63 -2.14 -0.60
CA VAL A 149 7.82 -1.82 0.60
C VAL A 149 6.67 -0.85 0.27
N GLN A 150 6.76 -0.18 -0.89
CA GLN A 150 5.69 0.62 -1.50
C GLN A 150 5.62 0.33 -3.00
N LEU A 151 4.40 0.19 -3.54
CA LEU A 151 4.15 0.01 -4.96
C LEU A 151 3.11 1.02 -5.44
N PHE A 152 3.50 1.90 -6.36
CA PHE A 152 2.58 2.79 -7.05
C PHE A 152 1.79 2.02 -8.11
N ILE A 153 0.47 2.18 -8.09
CA ILE A 153 -0.46 1.65 -9.08
C ILE A 153 -1.20 2.85 -9.68
N PRO A 154 -0.92 3.21 -10.94
CA PRO A 154 -1.60 4.33 -11.63
C PRO A 154 -3.10 4.11 -11.72
N GLY A 155 -3.86 5.17 -11.64
CA GLY A 155 -5.32 5.12 -11.82
C GLY A 155 -5.72 4.40 -13.11
N ASN A 156 -6.87 3.73 -13.09
CA ASN A 156 -7.39 2.90 -14.18
C ASN A 156 -6.56 1.65 -14.56
N THR A 157 -5.55 1.28 -13.75
CA THR A 157 -4.77 0.06 -13.95
C THR A 157 -5.51 -1.13 -13.35
N PHE A 158 -5.89 -2.12 -14.19
CA PHE A 158 -6.36 -3.39 -13.67
C PHE A 158 -5.23 -4.12 -12.97
N HIS A 159 -5.50 -4.65 -11.79
CA HIS A 159 -4.51 -5.41 -11.04
C HIS A 159 -5.16 -6.52 -10.22
N THR A 160 -4.33 -7.48 -9.86
CA THR A 160 -4.64 -8.59 -8.95
C THR A 160 -3.38 -8.91 -8.15
N ALA A 161 -3.54 -9.52 -6.98
CA ALA A 161 -2.40 -9.93 -6.16
C ALA A 161 -2.72 -11.16 -5.35
N ARG A 162 -1.69 -11.97 -5.07
CA ARG A 162 -1.78 -13.16 -4.23
C ARG A 162 -0.64 -13.19 -3.21
N VAL A 163 -0.88 -13.84 -2.10
CA VAL A 163 0.15 -14.09 -1.08
C VAL A 163 1.16 -15.11 -1.61
N ILE A 164 2.45 -14.86 -1.39
CA ILE A 164 3.54 -15.78 -1.69
C ILE A 164 4.41 -15.94 -0.44
N GLY A 165 4.48 -17.13 0.12
CA GLY A 165 5.27 -17.37 1.34
C GLY A 165 4.68 -18.47 2.21
N THR A 166 5.12 -18.57 3.45
CA THR A 166 4.82 -19.67 4.36
C THR A 166 3.91 -19.33 5.52
N ARG A 167 3.77 -18.05 5.86
CA ARG A 167 2.85 -17.59 6.93
C ARG A 167 1.39 -17.61 6.51
N GLN A 168 1.14 -17.61 5.21
CA GLN A 168 -0.18 -17.68 4.62
C GLN A 168 -1.07 -16.44 4.86
N TRP A 169 -0.48 -15.29 5.17
CA TRP A 169 -1.19 -14.01 5.24
C TRP A 169 -0.26 -12.82 4.99
N PHE A 170 -0.84 -11.75 4.48
CA PHE A 170 -0.23 -10.45 4.24
C PHE A 170 -1.06 -9.37 4.91
N LEU A 171 -0.43 -8.40 5.53
CA LEU A 171 -1.03 -7.14 5.95
C LEU A 171 -0.32 -5.98 5.26
N GLY A 172 -1.09 -5.13 4.62
CA GLY A 172 -0.61 -3.89 4.02
C GLY A 172 -1.58 -2.75 4.19
N GLY A 173 -1.25 -1.64 3.57
CA GLY A 173 -2.13 -0.49 3.41
C GLY A 173 -2.30 -0.12 1.95
N SER A 174 -3.44 0.47 1.63
CA SER A 174 -3.64 1.21 0.40
C SER A 174 -3.94 2.66 0.73
N THR A 175 -3.32 3.58 -0.01
CA THR A 175 -3.61 5.02 0.08
C THR A 175 -3.93 5.54 -1.31
N GLU A 176 -4.97 6.38 -1.43
CA GLU A 176 -5.52 6.79 -2.70
C GLU A 176 -5.66 8.31 -2.82
N TRP A 177 -5.40 8.83 -4.03
CA TRP A 177 -5.54 10.25 -4.39
C TRP A 177 -6.24 10.41 -5.74
N PRO A 178 -7.35 11.18 -5.77
CA PRO A 178 -8.14 11.67 -4.63
C PRO A 178 -8.71 10.48 -3.84
N GLY A 179 -9.43 10.75 -2.73
CA GLY A 179 -10.06 9.69 -1.94
C GLY A 179 -11.02 8.84 -2.78
N VAL A 180 -10.97 7.52 -2.60
CA VAL A 180 -11.76 6.56 -3.35
C VAL A 180 -13.21 6.50 -2.86
N GLU A 181 -14.14 6.37 -3.80
CA GLU A 181 -15.55 6.09 -3.56
C GLU A 181 -15.97 4.77 -4.25
N PRO A 182 -17.04 4.11 -3.80
CA PRO A 182 -17.47 2.84 -4.38
C PRO A 182 -17.66 2.89 -5.92
N ALA A 183 -18.09 4.03 -6.45
CA ALA A 183 -18.27 4.25 -7.89
C ALA A 183 -16.96 4.29 -8.69
N ASP A 184 -15.82 4.42 -8.03
CA ASP A 184 -14.51 4.41 -8.67
C ASP A 184 -13.98 2.98 -8.91
N VAL A 185 -14.57 1.98 -8.26
CA VAL A 185 -14.14 0.57 -8.30
C VAL A 185 -14.84 -0.16 -9.43
N GLU A 186 -14.08 -0.86 -10.26
CA GLU A 186 -14.57 -1.72 -11.34
C GLU A 186 -13.95 -3.10 -11.27
N LEU A 187 -14.78 -4.14 -11.20
CA LEU A 187 -14.33 -5.53 -11.28
C LEU A 187 -13.96 -5.88 -12.71
N GLY A 188 -12.81 -6.54 -12.88
CA GLY A 188 -12.34 -6.99 -14.19
C GLY A 188 -13.07 -8.24 -14.64
N LYS A 189 -13.39 -8.29 -15.94
CA LYS A 189 -13.87 -9.52 -16.59
C LYS A 189 -12.69 -10.33 -17.07
N MET A 190 -12.50 -11.46 -16.44
CA MET A 190 -11.31 -12.32 -16.55
C MET A 190 -10.98 -12.68 -18.00
N ASP A 191 -11.97 -13.15 -18.77
CA ASP A 191 -11.75 -13.57 -20.16
C ASP A 191 -11.48 -12.40 -21.11
N GLU A 192 -12.13 -11.24 -20.89
CA GLU A 192 -11.90 -10.03 -21.69
C GLU A 192 -10.46 -9.52 -21.46
N LEU A 193 -9.99 -9.49 -20.20
CA LEU A 193 -8.64 -9.07 -19.86
C LEU A 193 -7.59 -10.10 -20.30
N ALA A 194 -7.85 -11.40 -20.18
CA ALA A 194 -6.95 -12.43 -20.68
C ALA A 194 -6.78 -12.38 -22.21
N ALA A 195 -7.84 -12.03 -22.93
CA ALA A 195 -7.75 -11.82 -24.37
C ALA A 195 -6.97 -10.54 -24.73
N LYS A 196 -7.15 -9.47 -23.93
CA LYS A 196 -6.44 -8.20 -24.14
C LYS A 196 -4.96 -8.27 -23.79
N TYR A 197 -4.59 -9.09 -22.78
CA TYR A 197 -3.21 -9.25 -22.28
C TYR A 197 -2.76 -10.70 -22.37
N PRO A 198 -2.56 -11.24 -23.59
CA PRO A 198 -2.32 -12.68 -23.80
C PRO A 198 -1.04 -13.19 -23.14
N GLY A 199 -0.01 -12.34 -22.99
CA GLY A 199 1.26 -12.70 -22.35
C GLY A 199 1.14 -13.03 -20.86
N VAL A 200 0.05 -12.67 -20.20
CA VAL A 200 -0.23 -12.93 -18.77
C VAL A 200 -1.62 -13.54 -18.55
N ALA A 201 -2.19 -14.14 -19.60
CA ALA A 201 -3.56 -14.68 -19.57
C ALA A 201 -3.77 -15.76 -18.48
N GLU A 202 -2.76 -16.59 -18.21
CA GLU A 202 -2.80 -17.58 -17.15
C GLU A 202 -2.85 -16.94 -15.77
N GLN A 203 -2.00 -15.95 -15.51
CA GLN A 203 -1.98 -15.23 -14.25
C GLN A 203 -3.29 -14.48 -14.01
N ILE A 204 -3.87 -13.86 -15.04
CA ILE A 204 -5.17 -13.19 -14.96
C ILE A 204 -6.26 -14.18 -14.51
N ARG A 205 -6.19 -15.44 -14.95
CA ARG A 205 -7.17 -16.48 -14.61
C ARG A 205 -6.92 -17.17 -13.27
N THR A 206 -5.70 -17.09 -12.74
CA THR A 206 -5.33 -17.86 -11.54
C THR A 206 -5.12 -17.00 -10.29
N TYR A 207 -4.50 -15.83 -10.39
CA TYR A 207 -4.17 -14.99 -9.22
C TYR A 207 -5.39 -14.48 -8.43
N PRO A 208 -6.51 -14.07 -9.08
CA PRO A 208 -7.66 -13.56 -8.33
C PRO A 208 -8.54 -14.68 -7.74
N LEU A 209 -8.15 -15.94 -7.89
CA LEU A 209 -8.86 -17.09 -7.34
C LEU A 209 -8.18 -17.60 -6.08
N PRO A 210 -8.94 -18.27 -5.18
CA PRO A 210 -8.35 -18.98 -4.06
C PRO A 210 -7.24 -19.94 -4.51
N ALA A 211 -6.17 -20.04 -3.73
CA ALA A 211 -5.12 -21.02 -3.99
C ALA A 211 -5.73 -22.44 -3.97
N LYS A 212 -5.32 -23.27 -4.93
CA LYS A 212 -5.70 -24.68 -4.90
C LYS A 212 -4.85 -25.35 -3.81
N GLY A 213 -5.54 -25.91 -2.80
CA GLY A 213 -4.92 -26.72 -1.75
C GLY A 213 -4.31 -28.00 -2.32
#